data_e2db4771e8d88ea46f77d45e25bc8d90
#
_entry.id   e2db4771e8d88ea46f77d45e25bc8d90
#
_cell.length_a   1.000
_cell.length_b   1.000
_cell.length_c   1.000
_cell.angle_alpha   90.00
_cell.angle_beta   90.00
_cell.angle_gamma   90.00
#
_symmetry.space_group_name_H-M   'P 1'
#
loop_
_entity.id
_entity.type
_entity.pdbx_description
1 polymer ?
#
loop_
_entity_poly.entity_id
_entity_poly.type
_entity_poly.pdbx_seq_one_letter_code
_entity_poly.pdbx_strand_id
1 'polypeptide(L)'
;MKTIVATLLCGVALFAAGPLRRAPGFCLMDTSGQWQDLADYRGKIVLVEFMKTECPHCASFSTVLNGLKVKYGDKLAILAIANPPDNPQTMLQFVKGHNLTYPLLLDQGQAAYSYVRTPSLELPTLYLIDANGMIRNSWVDGVLTKDIFEGNGLSREIDKLLAGAPAKK
;
A
#
# COMPACT_ATOMS: atom_id res chain seq x y z
N MET A 1 -4.96 -22.19 59.05
CA MET A 1 -4.69 -21.02 58.20
C MET A 1 -4.44 -21.56 56.78
N LYS A 2 -5.41 -21.37 55.87
CA LYS A 2 -5.30 -21.81 54.44
C LYS A 2 -4.99 -20.59 53.58
N THR A 3 -3.77 -20.54 53.04
CA THR A 3 -3.30 -19.48 52.17
C THR A 3 -3.82 -19.74 50.74
N ILE A 4 -4.69 -18.85 50.26
CA ILE A 4 -5.19 -18.89 48.85
C ILE A 4 -4.21 -18.08 48.01
N VAL A 5 -3.48 -18.78 47.13
CA VAL A 5 -2.64 -18.15 46.10
C VAL A 5 -3.53 -17.82 44.92
N ALA A 6 -3.83 -16.56 44.73
CA ALA A 6 -4.54 -16.09 43.53
C ALA A 6 -3.56 -15.96 42.37
N THR A 7 -3.66 -16.86 41.42
CA THR A 7 -2.90 -16.79 40.18
C THR A 7 -3.58 -15.80 39.23
N LEU A 8 -2.93 -14.65 39.02
CA LEU A 8 -3.36 -13.62 38.09
C LEU A 8 -3.00 -14.08 36.65
N LEU A 9 -3.98 -14.60 35.91
CA LEU A 9 -3.82 -14.86 34.46
C LEU A 9 -3.81 -13.51 33.73
N CYS A 10 -2.61 -13.08 33.35
CA CYS A 10 -2.44 -11.95 32.43
C CYS A 10 -2.83 -12.42 31.01
N GLY A 11 -4.06 -12.12 30.59
CA GLY A 11 -4.55 -12.41 29.25
C GLY A 11 -3.84 -11.52 28.25
N VAL A 12 -2.88 -12.09 27.50
CA VAL A 12 -2.30 -11.44 26.32
C VAL A 12 -3.39 -11.42 25.24
N ALA A 13 -3.97 -10.25 25.01
CA ALA A 13 -4.86 -10.03 23.87
C ALA A 13 -4.03 -10.20 22.58
N LEU A 14 -4.09 -11.37 21.96
CA LEU A 14 -3.63 -11.55 20.59
C LEU A 14 -4.56 -10.70 19.72
N PHE A 15 -4.08 -9.55 19.28
CA PHE A 15 -4.67 -8.86 18.14
C PHE A 15 -4.54 -9.80 16.95
N ALA A 16 -5.64 -10.44 16.57
CA ALA A 16 -5.71 -11.25 15.38
C ALA A 16 -5.52 -10.34 14.16
N ALA A 17 -4.29 -10.25 13.67
CA ALA A 17 -4.05 -9.75 12.33
C ALA A 17 -4.89 -10.64 11.39
N GLY A 18 -5.74 -10.02 10.57
CA GLY A 18 -6.54 -10.76 9.58
C GLY A 18 -5.66 -11.72 8.77
N PRO A 19 -6.24 -12.74 8.14
CA PRO A 19 -5.47 -13.77 7.46
C PRO A 19 -4.57 -13.16 6.40
N LEU A 20 -3.25 -13.31 6.58
CA LEU A 20 -2.26 -12.87 5.60
C LEU A 20 -2.51 -13.59 4.28
N ARG A 21 -2.66 -12.84 3.20
CA ARG A 21 -2.77 -13.42 1.87
C ARG A 21 -1.63 -12.94 0.97
N ARG A 22 -1.25 -13.77 0.02
CA ARG A 22 -0.32 -13.37 -1.02
C ARG A 22 -0.95 -12.23 -1.84
N ALA A 23 -0.16 -11.19 -2.12
CA ALA A 23 -0.56 -10.15 -3.05
C ALA A 23 -0.79 -10.76 -4.44
N PRO A 24 -1.94 -10.52 -5.09
CA PRO A 24 -2.15 -10.92 -6.48
C PRO A 24 -1.08 -10.29 -7.38
N GLY A 25 -0.49 -11.10 -8.25
CA GLY A 25 0.49 -10.63 -9.22
C GLY A 25 -0.17 -9.77 -10.30
N PHE A 26 0.59 -8.82 -10.81
CA PHE A 26 0.27 -8.06 -12.02
C PHE A 26 1.56 -7.66 -12.74
N CYS A 27 1.47 -7.45 -14.05
CA CYS A 27 2.50 -6.83 -14.85
C CYS A 27 1.81 -5.77 -15.72
N LEU A 28 2.02 -4.49 -15.41
CA LEU A 28 1.33 -3.37 -16.03
C LEU A 28 2.35 -2.36 -16.60
N MET A 29 1.96 -1.66 -17.65
CA MET A 29 2.80 -0.63 -18.27
C MET A 29 2.64 0.68 -17.51
N ASP A 30 3.76 1.35 -17.25
CA ASP A 30 3.78 2.70 -16.68
C ASP A 30 3.74 3.80 -17.74
N THR A 31 3.65 5.04 -17.29
CA THR A 31 3.61 6.22 -18.18
C THR A 31 4.89 6.46 -18.99
N SER A 32 5.98 5.78 -18.68
CA SER A 32 7.24 5.82 -19.44
C SER A 32 7.36 4.68 -20.46
N GLY A 33 6.35 3.80 -20.54
CA GLY A 33 6.34 2.63 -21.41
C GLY A 33 7.12 1.44 -20.85
N GLN A 34 7.49 1.46 -19.56
CA GLN A 34 8.17 0.34 -18.91
C GLN A 34 7.15 -0.60 -18.26
N TRP A 35 7.41 -1.90 -18.37
CA TRP A 35 6.63 -2.91 -17.66
C TRP A 35 7.05 -2.99 -16.21
N GLN A 36 6.07 -2.94 -15.32
CA GLN A 36 6.25 -3.03 -13.87
C GLN A 36 5.58 -4.32 -13.40
N ASP A 37 6.38 -5.34 -13.13
CA ASP A 37 5.91 -6.59 -12.55
C ASP A 37 6.05 -6.54 -11.02
N LEU A 38 4.97 -6.82 -10.30
CA LEU A 38 5.01 -6.87 -8.83
C LEU A 38 6.08 -7.86 -8.32
N ALA A 39 6.37 -8.93 -9.08
CA ALA A 39 7.37 -9.93 -8.71
C ALA A 39 8.79 -9.36 -8.60
N ASP A 40 9.12 -8.32 -9.38
CA ASP A 40 10.45 -7.67 -9.39
C ASP A 40 10.74 -6.88 -8.12
N TYR A 41 9.70 -6.63 -7.32
CA TYR A 41 9.80 -5.91 -6.06
C TYR A 41 9.96 -6.82 -4.82
N ARG A 42 10.22 -8.11 -5.03
CA ARG A 42 10.54 -9.03 -3.92
C ARG A 42 11.74 -8.54 -3.14
N GLY A 43 11.66 -8.66 -1.81
CA GLY A 43 12.69 -8.17 -0.91
C GLY A 43 12.53 -6.70 -0.50
N LYS A 44 11.56 -5.98 -1.08
CA LYS A 44 11.18 -4.61 -0.69
C LYS A 44 9.81 -4.60 -0.03
N ILE A 45 9.54 -3.57 0.76
CA ILE A 45 8.18 -3.23 1.13
C ILE A 45 7.53 -2.55 -0.08
N VAL A 46 6.29 -2.93 -0.41
CA VAL A 46 5.57 -2.37 -1.55
C VAL A 46 4.26 -1.74 -1.08
N LEU A 47 4.01 -0.53 -1.53
CA LEU A 47 2.69 0.10 -1.49
C LEU A 47 2.06 -0.03 -2.87
N VAL A 48 0.87 -0.61 -2.92
CA VAL A 48 0.02 -0.63 -4.11
C VAL A 48 -1.18 0.27 -3.84
N GLU A 49 -1.29 1.36 -4.59
CA GLU A 49 -2.42 2.29 -4.54
C GLU A 49 -3.31 2.09 -5.75
N PHE A 50 -4.62 1.90 -5.55
CA PHE A 50 -5.61 2.04 -6.60
C PHE A 50 -6.18 3.44 -6.55
N MET A 51 -6.14 4.14 -7.69
CA MET A 51 -6.48 5.55 -7.77
C MET A 51 -7.16 5.90 -9.11
N LYS A 52 -7.61 7.15 -9.23
CA LYS A 52 -7.97 7.82 -10.49
C LYS A 52 -7.36 9.21 -10.54
N THR A 53 -7.02 9.68 -11.74
CA THR A 53 -6.41 11.00 -11.92
C THR A 53 -7.35 12.15 -11.57
N GLU A 54 -8.66 11.93 -11.68
CA GLU A 54 -9.69 12.92 -11.31
C GLU A 54 -10.06 12.91 -9.82
N CYS A 55 -9.47 12.02 -9.01
CA CYS A 55 -9.78 11.89 -7.58
C CYS A 55 -8.98 12.92 -6.75
N PRO A 56 -9.63 13.91 -6.11
CA PRO A 56 -8.91 14.93 -5.32
C PRO A 56 -8.14 14.34 -4.13
N HIS A 57 -8.69 13.32 -3.48
CA HIS A 57 -8.03 12.63 -2.36
C HIS A 57 -6.78 11.87 -2.83
N CYS A 58 -6.82 11.24 -4.02
CA CYS A 58 -5.66 10.61 -4.63
C CYS A 58 -4.57 11.64 -4.96
N ALA A 59 -4.97 12.80 -5.50
CA ALA A 59 -4.06 13.91 -5.77
C ALA A 59 -3.35 14.41 -4.50
N SER A 60 -4.09 14.61 -3.42
CA SER A 60 -3.52 14.98 -2.12
C SER A 60 -2.57 13.90 -1.57
N PHE A 61 -2.96 12.63 -1.69
CA PHE A 61 -2.18 11.51 -1.20
C PHE A 61 -0.88 11.29 -2.00
N SER A 62 -0.85 11.67 -3.28
CA SER A 62 0.37 11.59 -4.08
C SER A 62 1.54 12.39 -3.49
N THR A 63 1.25 13.52 -2.85
CA THR A 63 2.27 14.32 -2.15
C THR A 63 2.85 13.56 -0.94
N VAL A 64 1.99 12.87 -0.20
CA VAL A 64 2.41 12.03 0.93
C VAL A 64 3.28 10.88 0.44
N LEU A 65 2.87 10.20 -0.63
CA LEU A 65 3.62 9.09 -1.22
C LEU A 65 4.99 9.53 -1.75
N ASN A 66 5.09 10.71 -2.40
CA ASN A 66 6.37 11.30 -2.78
C ASN A 66 7.30 11.49 -1.56
N GLY A 67 6.78 12.03 -0.47
CA GLY A 67 7.53 12.19 0.78
C GLY A 67 8.00 10.84 1.37
N LEU A 68 7.16 9.82 1.35
CA LEU A 68 7.53 8.48 1.81
C LEU A 68 8.60 7.84 0.91
N LYS A 69 8.51 8.04 -0.41
CA LYS A 69 9.54 7.55 -1.34
C LYS A 69 10.89 8.19 -1.06
N VAL A 70 10.93 9.49 -0.76
CA VAL A 70 12.17 10.18 -0.35
C VAL A 70 12.68 9.63 0.99
N LYS A 71 11.80 9.47 1.99
CA LYS A 71 12.16 8.99 3.33
C LYS A 71 12.76 7.58 3.32
N TYR A 72 12.17 6.66 2.57
CA TYR A 72 12.53 5.24 2.62
C TYR A 72 13.44 4.77 1.47
N GLY A 73 13.57 5.56 0.41
CA GLY A 73 14.46 5.26 -0.72
C GLY A 73 14.17 3.88 -1.33
N ASP A 74 15.23 3.08 -1.49
CA ASP A 74 15.15 1.76 -2.13
C ASP A 74 14.50 0.67 -1.27
N LYS A 75 14.25 0.92 0.01
CA LYS A 75 13.54 0.00 0.90
C LYS A 75 12.04 -0.05 0.61
N LEU A 76 11.49 1.00 -0.02
CA LEU A 76 10.10 1.16 -0.35
C LEU A 76 9.90 1.28 -1.86
N ALA A 77 9.08 0.42 -2.43
CA ALA A 77 8.51 0.59 -3.75
C ALA A 77 7.07 1.11 -3.63
N ILE A 78 6.67 1.99 -4.54
CA ILE A 78 5.31 2.50 -4.64
C ILE A 78 4.84 2.25 -6.07
N LEU A 79 3.71 1.58 -6.23
CA LEU A 79 3.07 1.28 -7.50
C LEU A 79 1.65 1.84 -7.45
N ALA A 80 1.46 3.02 -8.01
CA ALA A 80 0.12 3.59 -8.16
C ALA A 80 -0.52 3.02 -9.43
N ILE A 81 -1.79 2.63 -9.35
CA ILE A 81 -2.53 1.97 -10.42
C ILE A 81 -3.76 2.81 -10.74
N ALA A 82 -3.72 3.46 -11.91
CA ALA A 82 -4.83 4.22 -12.44
C ALA A 82 -5.88 3.28 -13.04
N ASN A 83 -7.15 3.54 -12.70
CA ASN A 83 -8.29 2.72 -13.09
C ASN A 83 -9.19 3.46 -14.09
N PRO A 84 -9.98 2.75 -14.89
CA PRO A 84 -10.91 3.40 -15.81
C PRO A 84 -11.76 4.51 -15.16
N PRO A 85 -11.99 5.64 -15.83
CA PRO A 85 -11.75 5.90 -17.26
C PRO A 85 -10.37 6.48 -17.60
N ASP A 86 -9.39 6.38 -16.70
CA ASP A 86 -8.04 6.88 -16.96
C ASP A 86 -7.41 6.25 -18.22
N ASN A 87 -6.56 7.03 -18.86
CA ASN A 87 -5.84 6.67 -20.07
C ASN A 87 -4.41 7.26 -20.03
N PRO A 88 -3.53 6.90 -20.95
CA PRO A 88 -2.14 7.36 -20.94
C PRO A 88 -2.00 8.89 -20.90
N GLN A 89 -2.91 9.65 -21.52
CA GLN A 89 -2.86 11.10 -21.54
C GLN A 89 -3.20 11.72 -20.18
N THR A 90 -4.29 11.28 -19.53
CA THR A 90 -4.67 11.76 -18.20
C THR A 90 -3.59 11.41 -17.17
N MET A 91 -3.02 10.21 -17.26
CA MET A 91 -1.92 9.76 -16.40
C MET A 91 -0.66 10.60 -16.56
N LEU A 92 -0.24 10.91 -17.79
CA LEU A 92 0.92 11.78 -18.05
C LEU A 92 0.72 13.20 -17.49
N GLN A 93 -0.50 13.74 -17.60
CA GLN A 93 -0.84 15.04 -17.02
C GLN A 93 -0.75 14.98 -15.48
N PHE A 94 -1.27 13.92 -14.87
CA PHE A 94 -1.21 13.72 -13.42
C PHE A 94 0.22 13.58 -12.92
N VAL A 95 1.05 12.74 -13.56
CA VAL A 95 2.46 12.55 -13.22
C VAL A 95 3.21 13.88 -13.24
N LYS A 96 3.02 14.70 -14.29
CA LYS A 96 3.67 16.02 -14.40
C LYS A 96 3.11 17.02 -13.40
N GLY A 97 1.79 17.07 -13.23
CA GLY A 97 1.12 18.02 -12.34
C GLY A 97 1.46 17.81 -10.87
N HIS A 98 1.70 16.57 -10.45
CA HIS A 98 1.99 16.20 -9.07
C HIS A 98 3.46 15.81 -8.82
N ASN A 99 4.33 15.92 -9.85
CA ASN A 99 5.75 15.58 -9.77
C ASN A 99 5.99 14.19 -9.19
N LEU A 100 5.27 13.16 -9.69
CA LEU A 100 5.39 11.81 -9.16
C LEU A 100 6.82 11.27 -9.29
N THR A 101 7.34 10.70 -8.21
CA THR A 101 8.68 10.08 -8.13
C THR A 101 8.63 8.56 -8.13
N TYR A 102 7.47 8.00 -8.44
CA TYR A 102 7.18 6.57 -8.52
C TYR A 102 6.29 6.28 -9.73
N PRO A 103 6.26 5.03 -10.25
CA PRO A 103 5.49 4.70 -11.43
C PRO A 103 3.98 4.78 -11.21
N LEU A 104 3.27 5.33 -12.21
CA LEU A 104 1.82 5.29 -12.35
C LEU A 104 1.48 4.32 -13.48
N LEU A 105 0.75 3.26 -13.16
CA LEU A 105 0.45 2.12 -14.02
C LEU A 105 -0.98 2.20 -14.54
N LEU A 106 -1.21 1.72 -15.75
CA LEU A 106 -2.55 1.64 -16.33
C LEU A 106 -3.15 0.25 -16.14
N ASP A 107 -4.27 0.15 -15.41
CA ASP A 107 -5.08 -1.06 -15.27
C ASP A 107 -6.42 -0.90 -16.02
N GLN A 108 -6.88 -2.00 -16.59
CA GLN A 108 -8.23 -2.10 -17.19
C GLN A 108 -9.23 -2.78 -16.22
N GLY A 109 -8.92 -2.75 -14.91
CA GLY A 109 -9.77 -3.26 -13.83
C GLY A 109 -9.40 -4.67 -13.34
N GLN A 110 -8.49 -5.37 -14.00
CA GLN A 110 -8.10 -6.74 -13.62
C GLN A 110 -7.31 -6.79 -12.31
N ALA A 111 -6.32 -5.92 -12.18
CA ALA A 111 -5.54 -5.83 -10.94
C ALA A 111 -6.42 -5.36 -9.79
N ALA A 112 -7.21 -4.28 -9.98
CA ALA A 112 -8.13 -3.78 -8.98
C ALA A 112 -9.09 -4.88 -8.49
N TYR A 113 -9.74 -5.61 -9.41
CA TYR A 113 -10.66 -6.67 -9.04
C TYR A 113 -10.00 -7.79 -8.22
N SER A 114 -8.77 -8.19 -8.59
CA SER A 114 -8.04 -9.25 -7.88
C SER A 114 -7.67 -8.88 -6.44
N TYR A 115 -7.48 -7.56 -6.17
CA TYR A 115 -7.16 -7.05 -4.85
C TYR A 115 -8.42 -6.80 -4.01
N VAL A 116 -9.37 -6.04 -4.54
CA VAL A 116 -10.54 -5.54 -3.79
C VAL A 116 -11.60 -6.62 -3.61
N ARG A 117 -11.84 -7.45 -4.65
CA ARG A 117 -12.80 -8.56 -4.64
C ARG A 117 -14.24 -8.14 -4.31
N THR A 118 -14.57 -6.88 -4.56
CA THR A 118 -15.92 -6.32 -4.42
C THR A 118 -16.33 -5.62 -5.71
N PRO A 119 -17.62 -5.44 -5.98
CA PRO A 119 -18.09 -4.79 -7.20
C PRO A 119 -17.71 -3.30 -7.27
N SER A 120 -17.47 -2.65 -6.13
CA SER A 120 -17.12 -1.23 -6.05
C SER A 120 -15.67 -1.04 -5.61
N LEU A 121 -14.98 -0.13 -6.28
CA LEU A 121 -13.65 0.33 -5.91
C LEU A 121 -13.76 1.73 -5.30
N GLU A 122 -13.52 1.82 -4.01
CA GLU A 122 -13.40 3.11 -3.31
C GLU A 122 -11.97 3.64 -3.45
N LEU A 123 -11.80 4.98 -3.57
CA LEU A 123 -10.51 5.58 -3.90
C LEU A 123 -10.15 6.74 -2.98
N PRO A 124 -8.86 6.85 -2.63
CA PRO A 124 -7.81 5.87 -2.87
C PRO A 124 -7.95 4.63 -1.99
N THR A 125 -7.61 3.46 -2.54
CA THR A 125 -7.43 2.22 -1.77
C THR A 125 -5.97 1.81 -1.78
N LEU A 126 -5.41 1.56 -0.60
CA LEU A 126 -3.99 1.29 -0.39
C LEU A 126 -3.78 -0.12 0.18
N TYR A 127 -2.77 -0.82 -0.34
CA TYR A 127 -2.29 -2.10 0.19
C TYR A 127 -0.82 -1.98 0.57
N LEU A 128 -0.49 -2.46 1.77
CA LEU A 128 0.88 -2.59 2.26
C LEU A 128 1.32 -4.06 2.15
N ILE A 129 2.38 -4.29 1.39
CA ILE A 129 2.90 -5.61 1.06
C ILE A 129 4.31 -5.73 1.62
N ASP A 130 4.61 -6.84 2.30
CA ASP A 130 5.93 -7.10 2.87
C ASP A 130 6.93 -7.63 1.82
N ALA A 131 8.19 -7.76 2.22
CA ALA A 131 9.28 -8.26 1.40
C ALA A 131 9.05 -9.68 0.84
N ASN A 132 8.18 -10.47 1.47
CA ASN A 132 7.79 -11.81 1.02
C ASN A 132 6.60 -11.78 0.05
N GLY A 133 6.05 -10.58 -0.25
CA GLY A 133 4.90 -10.38 -1.11
C GLY A 133 3.58 -10.76 -0.46
N MET A 134 3.49 -10.69 0.85
CA MET A 134 2.25 -10.89 1.60
C MET A 134 1.61 -9.54 1.92
N ILE A 135 0.32 -9.41 1.66
CA ILE A 135 -0.45 -8.24 2.10
C ILE A 135 -0.49 -8.26 3.63
N ARG A 136 0.01 -7.19 4.23
CA ARG A 136 0.06 -7.02 5.69
C ARG A 136 -1.12 -6.18 6.19
N ASN A 137 -1.52 -5.20 5.38
CA ASN A 137 -2.66 -4.36 5.70
C ASN A 137 -3.24 -3.74 4.43
N SER A 138 -4.47 -3.22 4.53
CA SER A 138 -5.12 -2.44 3.48
C SER A 138 -6.04 -1.40 4.08
N TRP A 139 -6.17 -0.26 3.40
CA TRP A 139 -6.98 0.87 3.85
C TRP A 139 -7.67 1.51 2.67
N VAL A 140 -8.88 1.99 2.92
CA VAL A 140 -9.62 2.93 2.08
C VAL A 140 -9.59 4.28 2.77
N ASP A 141 -9.46 5.37 2.01
CA ASP A 141 -9.48 6.71 2.59
C ASP A 141 -10.82 7.00 3.29
N GLY A 142 -10.72 7.59 4.47
CA GLY A 142 -11.87 7.91 5.29
C GLY A 142 -11.49 8.43 6.67
N VAL A 143 -12.51 8.76 7.47
CA VAL A 143 -12.32 9.38 8.78
C VAL A 143 -11.45 8.52 9.73
N LEU A 144 -11.65 7.20 9.71
CA LEU A 144 -10.93 6.26 10.59
C LEU A 144 -9.51 5.93 10.12
N THR A 145 -9.19 6.23 8.87
CA THR A 145 -7.90 5.96 8.24
C THR A 145 -7.12 7.24 7.90
N LYS A 146 -7.61 8.37 8.38
CA LYS A 146 -7.05 9.69 8.09
C LYS A 146 -5.54 9.76 8.33
N ASP A 147 -5.04 9.25 9.44
CA ASP A 147 -3.62 9.26 9.79
C ASP A 147 -2.75 8.41 8.85
N ILE A 148 -3.33 7.38 8.20
CA ILE A 148 -2.68 6.59 7.16
C ILE A 148 -2.46 7.47 5.91
N PHE A 149 -3.52 8.14 5.44
CA PHE A 149 -3.47 8.97 4.24
C PHE A 149 -2.80 10.33 4.46
N GLU A 150 -2.63 10.76 5.71
CA GLU A 150 -1.74 11.88 6.09
C GLU A 150 -0.26 11.45 6.21
N GLY A 151 0.04 10.14 6.15
CA GLY A 151 1.39 9.58 6.09
C GLY A 151 1.99 9.18 7.43
N ASN A 152 1.53 9.71 8.56
CA ASN A 152 2.07 9.39 9.89
C ASN A 152 1.77 7.94 10.29
N GLY A 153 0.53 7.50 10.13
CA GLY A 153 0.11 6.14 10.38
C GLY A 153 0.82 5.17 9.44
N LEU A 154 0.89 5.51 8.15
CA LEU A 154 1.54 4.69 7.15
C LEU A 154 3.05 4.54 7.40
N SER A 155 3.73 5.61 7.81
CA SER A 155 5.14 5.55 8.23
C SER A 155 5.34 4.56 9.37
N ARG A 156 4.50 4.58 10.40
CA ARG A 156 4.58 3.63 11.52
C ARG A 156 4.42 2.17 11.06
N GLU A 157 3.49 1.90 10.15
CA GLU A 157 3.30 0.55 9.60
C GLU A 157 4.49 0.08 8.77
N ILE A 158 5.08 0.96 7.95
CA ILE A 158 6.30 0.66 7.19
C ILE A 158 7.47 0.40 8.15
N ASP A 159 7.67 1.25 9.17
CA ASP A 159 8.76 1.12 10.14
C ASP A 159 8.67 -0.22 10.90
N LYS A 160 7.46 -0.67 11.29
CA LYS A 160 7.24 -2.00 11.91
C LYS A 160 7.72 -3.14 11.00
N LEU A 161 7.42 -3.07 9.70
CA LEU A 161 7.84 -4.11 8.75
C LEU A 161 9.35 -4.10 8.53
N LEU A 162 9.97 -2.92 8.49
CA LEU A 162 11.43 -2.79 8.36
C LEU A 162 12.15 -3.31 9.60
N ALA A 163 11.62 -3.09 10.81
CA ALA A 163 12.20 -3.60 12.06
C ALA A 163 12.06 -5.12 12.19
N GLY A 164 10.99 -5.71 11.64
CA GLY A 164 10.74 -7.16 11.67
C GLY A 164 11.38 -7.95 10.51
N ALA A 165 11.99 -7.27 9.54
CA ALA A 165 12.66 -7.94 8.43
C ALA A 165 13.96 -8.61 8.92
N PRO A 166 14.19 -9.92 8.64
CA PRO A 166 15.47 -10.56 8.97
C PRO A 166 16.60 -9.82 8.25
N ALA A 167 17.70 -9.56 8.97
CA ALA A 167 18.89 -8.98 8.38
C ALA A 167 19.31 -9.81 7.16
N LYS A 168 19.49 -9.18 5.99
CA LYS A 168 20.09 -9.86 4.83
C LYS A 168 21.49 -10.32 5.25
N LYS A 169 21.70 -11.67 5.27
CA LYS A 169 23.04 -12.26 5.38
C LYS A 169 23.80 -12.04 4.09
#